data_74cc605dc608963d17ba2651618923af
#
_entry.id   74cc605dc608963d17ba2651618923af
#
_cell.length_a   1.000
_cell.length_b   1.000
_cell.length_c   1.000
_cell.angle_alpha   90.00
_cell.angle_beta   90.00
_cell.angle_gamma   90.00
#
_symmetry.space_group_name_H-M   'P 1'
#
loop_
_entity.id
_entity.type
_entity.pdbx_description
1 polymer ?
#
loop_
_entity_poly.entity_id
_entity_poly.type
_entity_poly.pdbx_seq_one_letter_code
_entity_poly.pdbx_strand_id
1 'polypeptide(L)'
;GRMMEQLEPINGAGKPLYLPRLNQDEQWNEFMEKNVLSQLQAFRSKRHAPTIDHKRVASLNALVIKALIDSAIALQEKSLLEKACTMADWMKKTYYNQDLIHSILYPQGADDFKKTEPVLDDFAYWAESLLQLACYSEIVRVQSSKQFVEDAESIVEQCSRFFSDEQKAGYFFSASNSKSPPPVRKKFWYDHSSPSGNSSLLRVFSLLHQHTKKEKWKTEYLQARAGYSNIVKRDPEGMAHALTSISETTIGIPTLFVSESALPEAFQKLGDTPHRPILLDLSENEDALILELGDTRYEMNSIPEAFETLFG
;
A
#
# COMPACT_ATOMS: atom_id res chain seq x y z
N GLY A 1 12.49 -35.57 24.68
CA GLY A 1 13.78 -35.94 24.15
C GLY A 1 14.07 -35.37 22.77
N ARG A 2 13.50 -35.93 21.70
CA ARG A 2 13.81 -35.54 20.30
C ARG A 2 13.51 -34.07 19.97
N MET A 3 12.51 -33.47 20.60
CA MET A 3 12.15 -32.06 20.37
C MET A 3 13.22 -31.09 20.92
N MET A 4 13.88 -31.44 22.01
CA MET A 4 14.91 -30.59 22.61
C MET A 4 16.23 -30.60 21.84
N GLU A 5 16.52 -31.65 21.08
CA GLU A 5 17.72 -31.76 20.23
C GLU A 5 17.66 -30.87 18.99
N GLN A 6 16.45 -30.39 18.65
CA GLN A 6 16.20 -29.53 17.50
C GLN A 6 15.97 -28.05 17.86
N LEU A 7 16.14 -27.68 19.10
CA LEU A 7 16.04 -26.32 19.57
C LEU A 7 17.44 -25.73 19.73
N GLU A 8 17.69 -24.59 19.10
CA GLU A 8 18.93 -23.84 19.35
C GLU A 8 18.79 -22.98 20.58
N PRO A 9 19.78 -23.00 21.47
CA PRO A 9 19.78 -22.12 22.64
C PRO A 9 20.04 -20.67 22.20
N ILE A 10 19.17 -19.77 22.64
CA ILE A 10 19.38 -18.33 22.56
C ILE A 10 19.98 -17.90 23.92
N ASN A 11 21.10 -17.22 23.90
CA ASN A 11 21.70 -16.65 25.10
C ASN A 11 20.81 -15.51 25.63
N GLY A 12 20.05 -15.83 26.67
CA GLY A 12 19.23 -14.86 27.43
C GLY A 12 19.52 -14.97 28.92
N ALA A 13 19.39 -13.88 29.66
CA ALA A 13 19.68 -13.83 31.07
C ALA A 13 18.83 -14.82 31.89
N GLY A 14 19.44 -15.90 32.36
CA GLY A 14 18.96 -16.76 33.41
C GLY A 14 18.44 -18.16 33.05
N LYS A 15 17.82 -18.41 31.91
CA LYS A 15 17.42 -19.74 31.43
C LYS A 15 17.63 -19.84 29.92
N PRO A 16 18.07 -20.99 29.41
CA PRO A 16 18.21 -21.16 27.96
C PRO A 16 16.85 -21.06 27.31
N LEU A 17 16.74 -20.13 26.36
CA LEU A 17 15.62 -20.03 25.44
C LEU A 17 15.97 -20.83 24.18
N TYR A 18 14.97 -21.51 23.62
CA TYR A 18 15.16 -22.36 22.44
C TYR A 18 14.26 -21.88 21.32
N LEU A 19 14.82 -21.78 20.12
CA LEU A 19 14.03 -21.54 18.89
C LEU A 19 13.70 -22.88 18.24
N PRO A 20 12.43 -23.18 17.97
CA PRO A 20 12.09 -24.32 17.15
C PRO A 20 12.54 -24.06 15.70
N ARG A 21 13.27 -24.97 15.10
CA ARG A 21 13.61 -24.96 13.68
C ARG A 21 12.75 -25.97 12.92
N LEU A 22 12.38 -25.59 11.68
CA LEU A 22 11.78 -26.54 10.75
C LEU A 22 12.85 -27.56 10.36
N ASN A 23 12.52 -28.86 10.50
CA ASN A 23 13.34 -29.94 10.01
C ASN A 23 13.07 -30.16 8.52
N GLN A 24 14.06 -30.62 7.77
CA GLN A 24 13.88 -31.05 6.37
C GLN A 24 13.18 -32.42 6.26
N ASP A 25 12.95 -33.10 7.39
CA ASP A 25 12.24 -34.38 7.46
C ASP A 25 10.72 -34.14 7.44
N GLU A 26 10.10 -34.47 6.31
CA GLU A 26 8.65 -34.32 6.12
C GLU A 26 7.83 -35.15 7.14
N GLN A 27 8.28 -36.35 7.50
CA GLN A 27 7.58 -37.20 8.49
C GLN A 27 7.62 -36.58 9.88
N TRP A 28 8.72 -35.92 10.22
CA TRP A 28 8.85 -35.17 11.48
C TRP A 28 7.95 -33.95 11.50
N ASN A 29 7.85 -33.22 10.40
CA ASN A 29 6.98 -32.06 10.28
C ASN A 29 5.50 -32.47 10.38
N GLU A 30 5.10 -33.53 9.72
CA GLU A 30 3.75 -34.09 9.80
C GLU A 30 3.40 -34.57 11.24
N PHE A 31 4.36 -35.23 11.91
CA PHE A 31 4.19 -35.61 13.32
C PHE A 31 4.02 -34.39 14.23
N MET A 32 4.81 -33.33 14.02
CA MET A 32 4.72 -32.10 14.78
C MET A 32 3.35 -31.42 14.59
N GLU A 33 2.87 -31.32 13.36
CA GLU A 33 1.57 -30.73 13.07
C GLU A 33 0.42 -31.52 13.73
N LYS A 34 0.39 -32.81 13.52
CA LYS A 34 -0.73 -33.66 14.00
C LYS A 34 -0.75 -33.84 15.51
N ASN A 35 0.40 -33.97 16.14
CA ASN A 35 0.46 -34.45 17.53
C ASN A 35 0.98 -33.42 18.54
N VAL A 36 1.74 -32.44 18.12
CA VAL A 36 2.43 -31.53 19.03
C VAL A 36 1.88 -30.10 18.96
N LEU A 37 1.56 -29.60 17.79
CA LEU A 37 1.15 -28.21 17.61
C LEU A 37 -0.13 -27.88 18.39
N SER A 38 -1.13 -28.76 18.33
CA SER A 38 -2.39 -28.59 19.06
C SER A 38 -2.19 -28.62 20.58
N GLN A 39 -1.29 -29.50 21.07
CA GLN A 39 -0.96 -29.56 22.49
C GLN A 39 -0.19 -28.29 22.94
N LEU A 40 0.74 -27.81 22.13
CA LEU A 40 1.44 -26.56 22.40
C LEU A 40 0.50 -25.36 22.41
N GLN A 41 -0.45 -25.29 21.47
CA GLN A 41 -1.48 -24.26 21.44
C GLN A 41 -2.37 -24.31 22.69
N ALA A 42 -2.84 -25.51 23.07
CA ALA A 42 -3.62 -25.70 24.28
C ALA A 42 -2.84 -25.33 25.57
N PHE A 43 -1.54 -25.61 25.58
CA PHE A 43 -0.67 -25.19 26.69
C PHE A 43 -0.44 -23.70 26.71
N ARG A 44 -0.22 -23.07 25.54
CA ARG A 44 -0.06 -21.62 25.39
C ARG A 44 -1.31 -20.85 25.79
N SER A 45 -2.51 -21.37 25.47
CA SER A 45 -3.77 -20.71 25.81
C SER A 45 -4.01 -20.56 27.32
N LYS A 46 -3.33 -21.37 28.14
CA LYS A 46 -3.38 -21.29 29.61
C LYS A 46 -2.45 -20.24 30.19
N ARG A 47 -1.54 -19.66 29.38
CA ARG A 47 -0.63 -18.60 29.82
C ARG A 47 -1.34 -17.26 29.81
N HIS A 48 -0.93 -16.36 30.68
CA HIS A 48 -1.36 -14.97 30.60
C HIS A 48 -0.94 -14.38 29.24
N ALA A 49 -1.90 -13.91 28.48
CA ALA A 49 -1.62 -13.28 27.19
C ALA A 49 -1.00 -11.90 27.41
N PRO A 50 -0.04 -11.47 26.56
CA PRO A 50 0.41 -10.09 26.56
C PRO A 50 -0.77 -9.12 26.38
N THR A 51 -0.67 -7.93 26.91
CA THR A 51 -1.66 -6.87 26.67
C THR A 51 -1.65 -6.48 25.20
N ILE A 52 -2.85 -6.32 24.63
CA ILE A 52 -3.01 -5.86 23.26
C ILE A 52 -3.14 -4.33 23.29
N ASP A 53 -2.32 -3.64 22.50
CA ASP A 53 -2.49 -2.22 22.25
C ASP A 53 -3.60 -2.04 21.20
N HIS A 54 -4.73 -1.50 21.62
CA HIS A 54 -5.92 -1.33 20.78
C HIS A 54 -5.94 -0.02 19.97
N LYS A 55 -4.86 0.74 19.98
CA LYS A 55 -4.78 1.95 19.14
C LYS A 55 -4.91 1.59 17.65
N ARG A 56 -5.55 2.47 16.91
CA ARG A 56 -5.74 2.34 15.46
C ARG A 56 -4.93 3.44 14.78
N VAL A 57 -3.98 3.07 13.93
CA VAL A 57 -3.06 3.98 13.24
C VAL A 57 -3.47 4.11 11.79
N ALA A 58 -3.72 5.35 11.31
CA ALA A 58 -4.22 5.62 9.96
C ALA A 58 -3.28 5.09 8.89
N SER A 59 -2.00 5.44 8.95
CA SER A 59 -0.98 4.99 7.99
C SER A 59 -0.88 3.46 7.90
N LEU A 60 -0.93 2.74 9.04
CA LEU A 60 -0.88 1.28 9.03
C LEU A 60 -2.14 0.65 8.42
N ASN A 61 -3.33 1.24 8.67
CA ASN A 61 -4.57 0.77 8.05
C ASN A 61 -4.56 1.02 6.54
N ALA A 62 -3.97 2.11 6.06
CA ALA A 62 -3.78 2.35 4.64
C ALA A 62 -2.87 1.28 3.99
N LEU A 63 -1.79 0.87 4.66
CA LEU A 63 -0.95 -0.23 4.18
C LEU A 63 -1.69 -1.58 4.14
N VAL A 64 -2.66 -1.81 5.06
CA VAL A 64 -3.51 -3.01 4.99
C VAL A 64 -4.41 -2.98 3.75
N ILE A 65 -4.95 -1.81 3.36
CA ILE A 65 -5.71 -1.70 2.10
C ILE A 65 -4.84 -2.10 0.92
N LYS A 66 -3.61 -1.60 0.82
CA LYS A 66 -2.66 -2.00 -0.24
C LYS A 66 -2.41 -3.51 -0.23
N ALA A 67 -2.14 -4.08 0.93
CA ALA A 67 -1.91 -5.53 1.07
C ALA A 67 -3.13 -6.36 0.63
N LEU A 68 -4.35 -5.90 0.91
CA LEU A 68 -5.58 -6.56 0.46
C LEU A 68 -5.71 -6.51 -1.07
N ILE A 69 -5.36 -5.38 -1.70
CA ILE A 69 -5.38 -5.25 -3.17
C ILE A 69 -4.37 -6.20 -3.80
N ASP A 70 -3.11 -6.16 -3.33
CA ASP A 70 -2.05 -7.02 -3.85
C ASP A 70 -2.38 -8.50 -3.66
N SER A 71 -2.95 -8.86 -2.51
CA SER A 71 -3.43 -10.23 -2.24
C SER A 71 -4.60 -10.64 -3.13
N ALA A 72 -5.53 -9.72 -3.41
CA ALA A 72 -6.67 -9.99 -4.30
C ALA A 72 -6.19 -10.38 -5.70
N ILE A 73 -5.20 -9.66 -6.22
CA ILE A 73 -4.62 -9.91 -7.53
C ILE A 73 -3.81 -11.21 -7.52
N ALA A 74 -2.89 -11.37 -6.57
CA ALA A 74 -2.00 -12.53 -6.50
C ALA A 74 -2.74 -13.85 -6.24
N LEU A 75 -3.80 -13.82 -5.41
CA LEU A 75 -4.61 -15.01 -5.07
C LEU A 75 -5.85 -15.15 -5.95
N GLN A 76 -6.11 -14.21 -6.85
CA GLN A 76 -7.31 -14.17 -7.69
C GLN A 76 -8.62 -14.17 -6.89
N GLU A 77 -8.60 -13.48 -5.72
CA GLU A 77 -9.68 -13.50 -4.74
C GLU A 77 -10.36 -12.12 -4.68
N LYS A 78 -11.44 -11.93 -5.44
CA LYS A 78 -12.18 -10.65 -5.52
C LYS A 78 -12.71 -10.17 -4.16
N SER A 79 -13.04 -11.08 -3.26
CA SER A 79 -13.55 -10.74 -1.93
C SER A 79 -12.55 -9.91 -1.10
N LEU A 80 -11.25 -10.03 -1.37
CA LEU A 80 -10.22 -9.20 -0.73
C LEU A 80 -10.25 -7.76 -1.28
N LEU A 81 -10.56 -7.57 -2.55
CA LEU A 81 -10.73 -6.24 -3.14
C LEU A 81 -12.00 -5.55 -2.61
N GLU A 82 -13.09 -6.29 -2.44
CA GLU A 82 -14.31 -5.77 -1.77
C GLU A 82 -14.02 -5.34 -0.33
N LYS A 83 -13.24 -6.13 0.41
CA LYS A 83 -12.79 -5.76 1.76
C LYS A 83 -11.92 -4.51 1.75
N ALA A 84 -11.04 -4.36 0.77
CA ALA A 84 -10.21 -3.17 0.61
C ALA A 84 -11.08 -1.91 0.40
N CYS A 85 -12.09 -1.96 -0.47
CA CYS A 85 -13.06 -0.89 -0.66
C CYS A 85 -13.83 -0.55 0.63
N THR A 86 -14.34 -1.58 1.31
CA THR A 86 -15.05 -1.41 2.58
C THR A 86 -14.17 -0.75 3.65
N MET A 87 -12.90 -1.15 3.69
CA MET A 87 -11.93 -0.58 4.64
C MET A 87 -11.59 0.87 4.30
N ALA A 88 -11.48 1.21 3.01
CA ALA A 88 -11.27 2.60 2.58
C ALA A 88 -12.43 3.51 3.00
N ASP A 89 -13.67 3.06 2.82
CA ASP A 89 -14.87 3.74 3.28
C ASP A 89 -14.90 3.92 4.80
N TRP A 90 -14.55 2.87 5.52
CA TRP A 90 -14.46 2.94 6.98
C TRP A 90 -13.37 3.92 7.41
N MET A 91 -12.21 3.93 6.77
CA MET A 91 -11.15 4.89 7.05
C MET A 91 -11.62 6.32 6.83
N LYS A 92 -12.29 6.60 5.70
CA LYS A 92 -12.85 7.91 5.39
C LYS A 92 -13.81 8.41 6.50
N LYS A 93 -14.73 7.56 6.96
CA LYS A 93 -15.68 7.88 8.02
C LYS A 93 -15.05 8.07 9.39
N THR A 94 -13.95 7.36 9.66
CA THR A 94 -13.37 7.25 11.00
C THR A 94 -12.22 8.23 11.25
N TYR A 95 -11.33 8.40 10.27
CA TYR A 95 -10.13 9.24 10.42
C TYR A 95 -10.29 10.64 9.83
N TYR A 96 -11.22 10.83 8.91
CA TYR A 96 -11.44 12.11 8.24
C TYR A 96 -12.62 12.85 8.86
N ASN A 97 -12.36 14.05 9.38
CA ASN A 97 -13.40 14.91 9.94
C ASN A 97 -13.11 16.36 9.60
N GLN A 98 -14.03 17.02 8.88
CA GLN A 98 -13.96 18.46 8.57
C GLN A 98 -12.57 18.89 8.02
N ASP A 99 -12.09 18.18 7.01
CA ASP A 99 -10.80 18.43 6.37
C ASP A 99 -9.55 18.15 7.22
N LEU A 100 -9.66 17.36 8.27
CA LEU A 100 -8.52 16.92 9.09
C LEU A 100 -8.46 15.39 9.15
N ILE A 101 -7.29 14.85 8.83
CA ILE A 101 -6.96 13.44 9.09
C ILE A 101 -6.44 13.33 10.53
N HIS A 102 -6.79 12.24 11.19
CA HIS A 102 -6.25 11.89 12.49
C HIS A 102 -5.27 10.73 12.34
N SER A 103 -4.10 10.82 12.97
CA SER A 103 -3.08 9.77 12.87
C SER A 103 -3.45 8.53 13.68
N ILE A 104 -3.75 8.71 14.95
CA ILE A 104 -4.01 7.60 15.87
C ILE A 104 -5.32 7.83 16.61
N LEU A 105 -6.12 6.78 16.67
CA LEU A 105 -7.32 6.71 17.46
C LEU A 105 -7.10 5.79 18.65
N TYR A 106 -7.21 6.34 19.86
CA TYR A 106 -7.17 5.57 21.10
C TYR A 106 -8.59 5.32 21.56
N PRO A 107 -9.05 4.05 21.65
CA PRO A 107 -10.38 3.74 22.17
C PRO A 107 -10.56 4.28 23.59
N GLN A 108 -11.61 5.06 23.83
CA GLN A 108 -12.02 5.58 25.15
C GLN A 108 -13.31 4.91 25.62
N GLY A 109 -14.04 4.30 24.70
CA GLY A 109 -15.30 3.59 24.85
C GLY A 109 -15.72 2.98 23.52
N ALA A 110 -16.97 2.57 23.36
CA ALA A 110 -17.41 1.89 22.14
C ALA A 110 -17.25 2.76 20.88
N ASP A 111 -17.53 4.06 20.96
CA ASP A 111 -17.51 5.00 19.84
C ASP A 111 -16.73 6.30 20.16
N ASP A 112 -16.01 6.36 21.27
CA ASP A 112 -15.21 7.52 21.66
C ASP A 112 -13.71 7.23 21.52
N PHE A 113 -12.98 8.17 20.89
CA PHE A 113 -11.56 8.05 20.60
C PHE A 113 -10.83 9.34 20.93
N LYS A 114 -9.73 9.21 21.71
CA LYS A 114 -8.73 10.28 21.74
C LYS A 114 -7.96 10.28 20.43
N LYS A 115 -7.95 11.41 19.74
CA LYS A 115 -7.38 11.60 18.40
C LYS A 115 -6.04 12.32 18.49
N THR A 116 -5.10 11.96 17.63
CA THR A 116 -3.79 12.63 17.52
C THR A 116 -3.66 13.38 16.20
N GLU A 117 -2.74 14.36 16.20
CA GLU A 117 -2.40 15.09 14.98
C GLU A 117 -1.76 14.17 13.93
N PRO A 118 -2.01 14.42 12.65
CA PRO A 118 -1.47 13.60 11.58
C PRO A 118 0.00 13.88 11.31
N VAL A 119 0.65 12.87 10.71
CA VAL A 119 1.98 12.96 10.14
C VAL A 119 1.91 12.71 8.62
N LEU A 120 3.00 12.98 7.90
CA LEU A 120 3.08 12.82 6.45
C LEU A 120 2.62 11.45 5.97
N ASP A 121 3.03 10.39 6.66
CA ASP A 121 2.75 9.00 6.27
C ASP A 121 1.24 8.69 6.26
N ASP A 122 0.46 9.35 7.12
CA ASP A 122 -0.99 9.16 7.17
C ASP A 122 -1.67 9.64 5.87
N PHE A 123 -1.20 10.75 5.31
CA PHE A 123 -1.67 11.28 4.04
C PHE A 123 -1.14 10.47 2.86
N ALA A 124 0.17 10.22 2.85
CA ALA A 124 0.86 9.61 1.73
C ALA A 124 0.37 8.17 1.47
N TYR A 125 0.31 7.34 2.52
CA TYR A 125 -0.14 5.94 2.37
C TYR A 125 -1.62 5.85 2.07
N TRP A 126 -2.43 6.74 2.64
CA TRP A 126 -3.86 6.73 2.35
C TRP A 126 -4.13 7.14 0.90
N ALA A 127 -3.54 8.23 0.42
CA ALA A 127 -3.67 8.64 -0.97
C ALA A 127 -3.17 7.55 -1.93
N GLU A 128 -2.03 6.92 -1.62
CA GLU A 128 -1.49 5.83 -2.43
C GLU A 128 -2.43 4.61 -2.47
N SER A 129 -3.02 4.24 -1.32
CA SER A 129 -3.97 3.12 -1.26
C SER A 129 -5.26 3.38 -2.04
N LEU A 130 -5.78 4.62 -2.02
CA LEU A 130 -6.95 4.99 -2.80
C LEU A 130 -6.67 4.97 -4.31
N LEU A 131 -5.50 5.46 -4.73
CA LEU A 131 -5.12 5.41 -6.15
C LEU A 131 -4.87 3.97 -6.63
N GLN A 132 -4.34 3.11 -5.78
CA GLN A 132 -4.22 1.69 -6.11
C GLN A 132 -5.60 1.00 -6.16
N LEU A 133 -6.55 1.37 -5.29
CA LEU A 133 -7.95 0.94 -5.42
C LEU A 133 -8.57 1.42 -6.73
N ALA A 134 -8.33 2.67 -7.12
CA ALA A 134 -8.82 3.22 -8.37
C ALA A 134 -8.36 2.42 -9.59
N CYS A 135 -7.15 1.82 -9.55
CA CYS A 135 -6.66 0.96 -10.64
C CYS A 135 -7.52 -0.30 -10.85
N TYR A 136 -8.21 -0.81 -9.82
CA TYR A 136 -8.84 -2.14 -9.86
C TYR A 136 -10.30 -2.16 -9.37
N SER A 137 -10.85 -1.03 -8.92
CA SER A 137 -12.20 -0.98 -8.32
C SER A 137 -13.31 -1.37 -9.28
N GLU A 138 -13.11 -1.19 -10.58
CA GLU A 138 -14.09 -1.59 -11.61
C GLU A 138 -14.32 -3.12 -11.64
N ILE A 139 -13.37 -3.91 -11.14
CA ILE A 139 -13.50 -5.39 -11.04
C ILE A 139 -14.65 -5.78 -10.09
N VAL A 140 -14.85 -5.02 -9.02
CA VAL A 140 -15.85 -5.34 -7.96
C VAL A 140 -17.03 -4.39 -7.91
N ARG A 141 -16.93 -3.20 -8.54
CA ARG A 141 -18.00 -2.21 -8.66
C ARG A 141 -18.65 -1.79 -7.34
N VAL A 142 -17.91 -1.79 -6.27
CA VAL A 142 -18.39 -1.31 -4.97
C VAL A 142 -18.42 0.21 -4.95
N GLN A 143 -17.40 0.84 -5.55
CA GLN A 143 -17.24 2.29 -5.69
C GLN A 143 -16.50 2.60 -6.98
N SER A 144 -16.84 3.71 -7.64
CA SER A 144 -16.19 4.08 -8.91
C SER A 144 -14.72 4.45 -8.72
N SER A 145 -13.89 4.10 -9.68
CA SER A 145 -12.49 4.51 -9.78
C SER A 145 -12.34 6.03 -9.62
N LYS A 146 -13.19 6.80 -10.29
CA LYS A 146 -13.22 8.27 -10.23
C LYS A 146 -13.33 8.80 -8.79
N GLN A 147 -14.20 8.21 -7.95
CA GLN A 147 -14.38 8.68 -6.57
C GLN A 147 -13.11 8.47 -5.73
N PHE A 148 -12.43 7.34 -5.90
CA PHE A 148 -11.15 7.09 -5.22
C PHE A 148 -10.07 8.09 -5.65
N VAL A 149 -10.02 8.45 -6.93
CA VAL A 149 -9.10 9.46 -7.45
C VAL A 149 -9.40 10.84 -6.88
N GLU A 150 -10.67 11.27 -6.83
CA GLU A 150 -11.10 12.54 -6.25
C GLU A 150 -10.77 12.63 -4.75
N ASP A 151 -11.02 11.56 -4.01
CA ASP A 151 -10.69 11.47 -2.59
C ASP A 151 -9.16 11.56 -2.37
N ALA A 152 -8.37 10.84 -3.17
CA ALA A 152 -6.92 10.90 -3.10
C ALA A 152 -6.39 12.29 -3.45
N GLU A 153 -6.92 12.93 -4.50
CA GLU A 153 -6.55 14.30 -4.89
C GLU A 153 -6.81 15.30 -3.75
N SER A 154 -7.97 15.23 -3.11
CA SER A 154 -8.31 16.06 -1.96
C SER A 154 -7.33 15.88 -0.78
N ILE A 155 -6.99 14.64 -0.46
CA ILE A 155 -6.02 14.30 0.60
C ILE A 155 -4.64 14.89 0.27
N VAL A 156 -4.19 14.78 -0.97
CA VAL A 156 -2.88 15.28 -1.39
C VAL A 156 -2.82 16.80 -1.40
N GLU A 157 -3.89 17.49 -1.78
CA GLU A 157 -3.98 18.95 -1.70
C GLU A 157 -3.85 19.46 -0.26
N GLN A 158 -4.46 18.77 0.70
CA GLN A 158 -4.28 19.09 2.11
C GLN A 158 -2.86 18.76 2.59
N CYS A 159 -2.30 17.61 2.16
CA CYS A 159 -0.93 17.25 2.44
C CYS A 159 0.03 18.34 1.97
N SER A 160 -0.11 18.80 0.73
CA SER A 160 0.72 19.86 0.17
C SER A 160 0.62 21.18 0.96
N ARG A 161 -0.58 21.53 1.43
CA ARG A 161 -0.76 22.75 2.23
C ARG A 161 0.00 22.76 3.54
N PHE A 162 0.12 21.62 4.22
CA PHE A 162 0.65 21.57 5.58
C PHE A 162 2.04 20.94 5.69
N PHE A 163 2.47 20.15 4.72
CA PHE A 163 3.70 19.39 4.81
C PHE A 163 4.75 19.76 3.77
N SER A 164 4.40 20.47 2.68
CA SER A 164 5.37 20.86 1.66
C SER A 164 6.48 21.79 2.20
N ASP A 165 7.62 21.75 1.54
CA ASP A 165 8.68 22.74 1.73
C ASP A 165 8.72 23.64 0.50
N GLU A 166 8.37 24.92 0.66
CA GLU A 166 8.33 25.90 -0.41
C GLU A 166 9.72 26.25 -0.98
N GLN A 167 10.78 25.94 -0.22
CA GLN A 167 12.15 26.32 -0.59
C GLN A 167 12.95 25.15 -1.18
N LYS A 168 12.63 23.91 -0.79
CA LYS A 168 13.40 22.71 -1.15
C LYS A 168 12.48 21.55 -1.45
N ALA A 169 12.90 20.67 -2.33
CA ALA A 169 12.17 19.44 -2.65
C ALA A 169 11.79 18.61 -1.43
N GLY A 170 10.65 17.94 -1.53
CA GLY A 170 10.12 16.98 -0.55
C GLY A 170 9.31 17.62 0.57
N TYR A 171 8.72 16.75 1.37
CA TYR A 171 7.71 17.05 2.37
C TYR A 171 8.25 16.79 3.78
N PHE A 172 7.90 17.67 4.72
CA PHE A 172 8.23 17.49 6.12
C PHE A 172 7.36 16.39 6.73
N PHE A 173 7.89 15.67 7.72
CA PHE A 173 7.14 14.63 8.43
C PHE A 173 6.02 15.20 9.32
N SER A 174 6.26 16.36 9.94
CA SER A 174 5.27 17.03 10.81
C SER A 174 4.62 18.21 10.10
N ALA A 175 3.32 18.41 10.36
CA ALA A 175 2.53 19.51 9.80
C ALA A 175 3.04 20.89 10.25
N SER A 176 2.87 21.92 9.38
CA SER A 176 3.22 23.30 9.70
C SER A 176 2.28 23.93 10.74
N ASN A 177 1.05 23.43 10.84
CA ASN A 177 0.01 23.88 11.77
C ASN A 177 -0.12 22.99 13.02
N SER A 178 0.88 22.15 13.33
CA SER A 178 0.86 21.30 14.52
C SER A 178 0.76 22.15 15.80
N LYS A 179 -0.10 21.71 16.72
CA LYS A 179 -0.24 22.33 18.06
C LYS A 179 0.95 22.03 18.96
N SER A 180 1.69 20.96 18.65
CA SER A 180 2.90 20.53 19.36
C SER A 180 4.05 20.35 18.37
N PRO A 181 4.52 21.44 17.72
CA PRO A 181 5.54 21.34 16.70
C PRO A 181 6.86 20.85 17.28
N PRO A 182 7.59 19.98 16.55
CA PRO A 182 8.94 19.63 16.94
C PRO A 182 9.88 20.85 16.84
N PRO A 183 10.97 20.92 17.61
CA PRO A 183 11.94 22.01 17.53
C PRO A 183 12.50 22.22 16.11
N VAL A 184 12.60 21.13 15.32
CA VAL A 184 13.01 21.16 13.92
C VAL A 184 12.12 20.20 13.14
N ARG A 185 11.45 20.69 12.08
CA ARG A 185 10.73 19.86 11.15
C ARG A 185 11.73 19.08 10.28
N LYS A 186 11.59 17.76 10.21
CA LYS A 186 12.48 16.86 9.46
C LYS A 186 11.76 16.29 8.24
N LYS A 187 12.52 15.96 7.19
CA LYS A 187 12.10 15.17 6.05
C LYS A 187 12.74 13.80 6.15
N PHE A 188 11.94 12.75 5.98
CA PHE A 188 12.43 11.38 5.90
C PHE A 188 12.39 10.94 4.44
N TRP A 189 13.52 10.44 3.96
CA TRP A 189 13.72 10.02 2.58
C TRP A 189 13.90 8.51 2.45
N TYR A 190 14.44 7.90 3.50
CA TYR A 190 14.77 6.48 3.54
C TYR A 190 13.56 5.64 3.92
N ASP A 191 13.39 4.56 3.15
CA ASP A 191 12.47 3.49 3.51
C ASP A 191 13.08 2.65 4.64
N HIS A 192 12.29 2.29 5.61
CA HIS A 192 12.69 1.44 6.74
C HIS A 192 11.84 0.15 6.75
N SER A 193 11.16 -0.12 7.88
CA SER A 193 10.16 -1.20 7.97
C SER A 193 8.89 -0.90 7.17
N SER A 194 8.70 0.34 6.78
CA SER A 194 7.65 0.84 5.89
C SER A 194 8.25 1.87 4.92
N PRO A 195 7.59 2.16 3.79
CA PRO A 195 8.00 3.22 2.89
C PRO A 195 8.13 4.57 3.61
N SER A 196 8.96 5.48 3.15
CA SER A 196 8.90 6.86 3.64
C SER A 196 7.68 7.57 3.03
N GLY A 197 7.09 8.53 3.77
CA GLY A 197 5.98 9.32 3.20
C GLY A 197 6.38 10.05 1.92
N ASN A 198 7.65 10.47 1.80
CA ASN A 198 8.16 11.08 0.56
C ASN A 198 8.25 10.08 -0.61
N SER A 199 8.62 8.81 -0.37
CA SER A 199 8.64 7.79 -1.41
C SER A 199 7.22 7.42 -1.89
N SER A 200 6.27 7.34 -0.95
CA SER A 200 4.86 7.13 -1.29
C SER A 200 4.26 8.30 -2.07
N LEU A 201 4.55 9.56 -1.69
CA LEU A 201 4.09 10.73 -2.44
C LEU A 201 4.64 10.76 -3.87
N LEU A 202 5.86 10.29 -4.09
CA LEU A 202 6.40 10.19 -5.44
C LEU A 202 5.51 9.31 -6.34
N ARG A 203 5.07 8.16 -5.82
CA ARG A 203 4.14 7.26 -6.53
C ARG A 203 2.75 7.87 -6.66
N VAL A 204 2.26 8.53 -5.62
CA VAL A 204 0.97 9.22 -5.61
C VAL A 204 0.88 10.26 -6.71
N PHE A 205 1.89 11.13 -6.87
CA PHE A 205 1.91 12.16 -7.91
C PHE A 205 1.93 11.54 -9.32
N SER A 206 2.68 10.46 -9.52
CA SER A 206 2.70 9.73 -10.79
C SER A 206 1.32 9.16 -11.13
N LEU A 207 0.68 8.47 -10.18
CA LEU A 207 -0.66 7.89 -10.35
C LEU A 207 -1.73 8.98 -10.56
N LEU A 208 -1.70 10.08 -9.78
CA LEU A 208 -2.61 11.21 -9.98
C LEU A 208 -2.46 11.82 -11.37
N HIS A 209 -1.23 11.99 -11.86
CA HIS A 209 -1.02 12.45 -13.23
C HIS A 209 -1.61 11.48 -14.24
N GLN A 210 -1.38 10.16 -14.06
CA GLN A 210 -1.91 9.14 -14.96
C GLN A 210 -3.45 9.14 -15.01
N HIS A 211 -4.11 9.19 -13.86
CA HIS A 211 -5.57 9.18 -13.79
C HIS A 211 -6.22 10.50 -14.24
N THR A 212 -5.62 11.64 -13.90
CA THR A 212 -6.28 12.95 -14.09
C THR A 212 -5.76 13.71 -15.31
N LYS A 213 -4.62 13.32 -15.85
CA LYS A 213 -3.86 14.04 -16.92
C LYS A 213 -3.56 15.51 -16.56
N LYS A 214 -3.64 15.90 -15.29
CA LYS A 214 -3.34 17.26 -14.82
C LYS A 214 -1.84 17.47 -14.72
N GLU A 215 -1.29 18.47 -15.42
CA GLU A 215 0.15 18.79 -15.46
C GLU A 215 0.71 19.20 -14.08
N LYS A 216 -0.13 19.68 -13.16
CA LYS A 216 0.32 19.97 -11.79
C LYS A 216 0.93 18.77 -11.11
N TRP A 217 0.35 17.56 -11.30
CA TRP A 217 0.84 16.34 -10.66
C TRP A 217 2.15 15.82 -11.26
N LYS A 218 2.35 16.04 -12.56
CA LYS A 218 3.64 15.79 -13.21
C LYS A 218 4.73 16.73 -12.67
N THR A 219 4.40 17.99 -12.45
CA THR A 219 5.31 18.98 -11.87
C THR A 219 5.70 18.58 -10.44
N GLU A 220 4.73 18.22 -9.60
CA GLU A 220 4.97 17.73 -8.23
C GLU A 220 5.83 16.46 -8.22
N TYR A 221 5.57 15.52 -9.13
CA TYR A 221 6.39 14.32 -9.30
C TYR A 221 7.84 14.67 -9.60
N LEU A 222 8.08 15.56 -10.58
CA LEU A 222 9.44 15.94 -10.98
C LEU A 222 10.20 16.66 -9.86
N GLN A 223 9.52 17.51 -9.09
CA GLN A 223 10.10 18.18 -7.93
C GLN A 223 10.44 17.18 -6.82
N ALA A 224 9.51 16.27 -6.47
CA ALA A 224 9.74 15.22 -5.49
C ALA A 224 10.91 14.33 -5.90
N ARG A 225 10.94 13.87 -7.17
CA ARG A 225 12.02 13.06 -7.74
C ARG A 225 13.38 13.74 -7.65
N ALA A 226 13.44 15.05 -7.86
CA ALA A 226 14.68 15.82 -7.76
C ALA A 226 15.31 15.70 -6.37
N GLY A 227 14.50 15.61 -5.31
CA GLY A 227 14.97 15.38 -3.94
C GLY A 227 15.72 14.06 -3.76
N TYR A 228 15.37 13.03 -4.53
CA TYR A 228 15.99 11.71 -4.47
C TYR A 228 17.29 11.58 -5.28
N SER A 229 17.55 12.47 -6.24
CA SER A 229 18.60 12.32 -7.26
C SER A 229 20.01 12.05 -6.71
N ASN A 230 20.37 12.68 -5.58
CA ASN A 230 21.66 12.50 -4.94
C ASN A 230 21.68 11.39 -3.89
N ILE A 231 20.53 11.10 -3.28
CA ILE A 231 20.42 10.13 -2.19
C ILE A 231 20.43 8.72 -2.76
N VAL A 232 19.67 8.46 -3.81
CA VAL A 232 19.61 7.17 -4.53
C VAL A 232 20.97 6.69 -5.02
N LYS A 233 21.85 7.63 -5.43
CA LYS A 233 23.21 7.27 -5.86
C LYS A 233 24.10 6.76 -4.73
N ARG A 234 23.82 7.16 -3.50
CA ARG A 234 24.64 6.81 -2.33
C ARG A 234 24.15 5.55 -1.64
N ASP A 235 22.85 5.38 -1.55
CA ASP A 235 22.22 4.30 -0.82
C ASP A 235 20.90 3.89 -1.52
N PRO A 236 20.98 3.15 -2.64
CA PRO A 236 19.79 2.71 -3.36
C PRO A 236 18.96 1.69 -2.57
N GLU A 237 19.57 0.88 -1.71
CA GLU A 237 18.89 -0.17 -0.94
C GLU A 237 17.90 0.42 0.06
N GLY A 238 18.23 1.56 0.64
CA GLY A 238 17.35 2.29 1.55
C GLY A 238 16.22 3.06 0.87
N MET A 239 16.00 2.89 -0.46
CA MET A 239 15.07 3.67 -1.27
C MET A 239 14.25 2.81 -2.24
N ALA A 240 13.96 1.58 -1.83
CA ALA A 240 13.32 0.59 -2.69
C ALA A 240 11.96 1.08 -3.23
N HIS A 241 11.12 1.70 -2.39
CA HIS A 241 9.81 2.19 -2.80
C HIS A 241 9.91 3.39 -3.76
N ALA A 242 10.83 4.34 -3.49
CA ALA A 242 11.07 5.46 -4.40
C ALA A 242 11.60 4.96 -5.76
N LEU A 243 12.54 4.01 -5.77
CA LEU A 243 13.07 3.43 -7.00
C LEU A 243 12.01 2.69 -7.80
N THR A 244 11.12 1.95 -7.14
CA THR A 244 9.97 1.30 -7.77
C THR A 244 9.08 2.34 -8.46
N SER A 245 8.72 3.43 -7.76
CA SER A 245 7.92 4.51 -8.34
C SER A 245 8.60 5.19 -9.53
N ILE A 246 9.92 5.44 -9.45
CA ILE A 246 10.69 6.03 -10.55
C ILE A 246 10.73 5.08 -11.75
N SER A 247 10.92 3.78 -11.52
CA SER A 247 10.92 2.76 -12.57
C SER A 247 9.55 2.67 -13.26
N GLU A 248 8.47 2.55 -12.48
CA GLU A 248 7.10 2.51 -12.99
C GLU A 248 6.80 3.72 -13.88
N THR A 249 7.14 4.93 -13.42
CA THR A 249 6.90 6.16 -14.17
C THR A 249 7.80 6.29 -15.41
N THR A 250 9.02 5.77 -15.36
CA THR A 250 9.97 5.84 -16.48
C THR A 250 9.57 4.89 -17.61
N ILE A 251 9.07 3.70 -17.25
CA ILE A 251 8.60 2.71 -18.21
C ILE A 251 7.20 3.10 -18.74
N GLY A 252 6.44 3.83 -17.94
CA GLY A 252 5.03 4.16 -18.14
C GLY A 252 4.11 3.21 -17.38
N ILE A 253 3.03 3.74 -16.83
CA ILE A 253 1.96 2.96 -16.22
C ILE A 253 0.88 2.78 -17.28
N PRO A 254 0.63 1.54 -17.74
CA PRO A 254 -0.36 1.32 -18.78
C PRO A 254 -1.78 1.47 -18.25
N THR A 255 -2.70 1.94 -19.11
CA THR A 255 -4.14 1.86 -18.90
C THR A 255 -4.75 0.89 -19.89
N LEU A 256 -5.49 -0.08 -19.40
CA LEU A 256 -6.23 -1.04 -20.22
C LEU A 256 -7.72 -0.72 -20.11
N PHE A 257 -8.30 -0.22 -21.20
CA PHE A 257 -9.74 0.00 -21.32
C PHE A 257 -10.40 -1.26 -21.83
N VAL A 258 -11.30 -1.80 -21.02
CA VAL A 258 -11.96 -3.08 -21.28
C VAL A 258 -13.48 -2.94 -21.22
N SER A 259 -14.20 -3.81 -21.94
CA SER A 259 -15.64 -3.96 -21.72
C SER A 259 -15.93 -4.59 -20.36
N GLU A 260 -17.15 -4.39 -19.86
CA GLU A 260 -17.61 -5.04 -18.63
C GLU A 260 -17.45 -6.57 -18.67
N SER A 261 -17.77 -7.17 -19.81
CA SER A 261 -17.68 -8.62 -20.02
C SER A 261 -16.25 -9.14 -20.01
N ALA A 262 -15.26 -8.31 -20.33
CA ALA A 262 -13.84 -8.66 -20.35
C ALA A 262 -13.12 -8.47 -19.01
N LEU A 263 -13.72 -7.76 -18.02
CA LEU A 263 -13.12 -7.57 -16.70
C LEU A 263 -12.69 -8.85 -15.99
N PRO A 264 -13.46 -9.97 -16.02
CA PRO A 264 -13.03 -11.21 -15.39
C PRO A 264 -11.74 -11.78 -16.00
N GLU A 265 -11.59 -11.72 -17.31
CA GLU A 265 -10.40 -12.20 -18.03
C GLU A 265 -9.19 -11.28 -17.72
N ALA A 266 -9.40 -9.96 -17.75
CA ALA A 266 -8.38 -8.99 -17.39
C ALA A 266 -7.89 -9.22 -15.94
N PHE A 267 -8.81 -9.44 -15.00
CA PHE A 267 -8.46 -9.75 -13.61
C PHE A 267 -7.63 -11.03 -13.50
N GLN A 268 -8.01 -12.07 -14.25
CA GLN A 268 -7.25 -13.32 -14.25
C GLN A 268 -5.82 -13.08 -14.77
N LYS A 269 -5.66 -12.31 -15.84
CA LYS A 269 -4.35 -12.01 -16.42
C LYS A 269 -3.46 -11.15 -15.53
N LEU A 270 -4.02 -10.26 -14.73
CA LEU A 270 -3.27 -9.51 -13.73
C LEU A 270 -2.54 -10.43 -12.73
N GLY A 271 -3.11 -11.58 -12.39
CA GLY A 271 -2.48 -12.57 -11.51
C GLY A 271 -1.20 -13.18 -12.08
N ASP A 272 -1.10 -13.25 -13.42
CA ASP A 272 0.08 -13.77 -14.12
C ASP A 272 1.24 -12.74 -14.10
N THR A 273 0.96 -11.46 -13.81
CA THR A 273 1.92 -10.35 -13.90
C THR A 273 1.88 -9.41 -12.69
N PRO A 274 2.10 -9.91 -11.47
CA PRO A 274 1.81 -9.17 -10.23
C PRO A 274 2.71 -7.96 -9.94
N HIS A 275 3.70 -7.66 -10.77
CA HIS A 275 4.76 -6.73 -10.40
C HIS A 275 4.64 -5.33 -11.02
N ARG A 276 3.60 -5.07 -11.83
CA ARG A 276 3.40 -3.75 -12.46
C ARG A 276 1.97 -3.25 -12.28
N PRO A 277 1.78 -1.99 -11.87
CA PRO A 277 0.46 -1.41 -11.87
C PRO A 277 -0.05 -1.30 -13.31
N ILE A 278 -1.26 -1.77 -13.52
CA ILE A 278 -2.05 -1.56 -14.73
C ILE A 278 -3.35 -0.92 -14.28
N LEU A 279 -3.69 0.24 -14.83
CA LEU A 279 -5.00 0.82 -14.61
C LEU A 279 -6.01 0.05 -15.46
N LEU A 280 -7.05 -0.47 -14.82
CA LEU A 280 -8.21 -1.01 -15.52
C LEU A 280 -9.29 0.06 -15.54
N ASP A 281 -9.78 0.40 -16.72
CA ASP A 281 -10.88 1.33 -16.89
C ASP A 281 -11.91 0.74 -17.85
N LEU A 282 -13.14 1.21 -17.76
CA LEU A 282 -14.19 0.77 -18.65
C LEU A 282 -14.08 1.50 -19.98
N SER A 283 -14.15 0.75 -21.08
CA SER A 283 -14.24 1.32 -22.41
C SER A 283 -15.59 1.99 -22.63
N GLU A 284 -15.61 3.18 -23.22
CA GLU A 284 -16.84 3.85 -23.66
C GLU A 284 -17.55 3.06 -24.79
N ASN A 285 -16.80 2.25 -25.52
CA ASN A 285 -17.32 1.36 -26.56
C ASN A 285 -17.20 -0.09 -26.07
N GLU A 286 -18.33 -0.79 -25.93
CA GLU A 286 -18.40 -2.15 -25.42
C GLU A 286 -17.57 -3.17 -26.23
N ASP A 287 -17.29 -2.89 -27.50
CA ASP A 287 -16.51 -3.76 -28.37
C ASP A 287 -15.01 -3.40 -28.42
N ALA A 288 -14.60 -2.29 -27.80
CA ALA A 288 -13.22 -1.81 -27.92
C ALA A 288 -12.36 -2.27 -26.73
N LEU A 289 -11.27 -2.93 -27.05
CA LEU A 289 -10.16 -3.21 -26.15
C LEU A 289 -8.99 -2.29 -26.51
N ILE A 290 -8.64 -1.37 -25.61
CA ILE A 290 -7.61 -0.36 -25.88
C ILE A 290 -6.54 -0.42 -24.80
N LEU A 291 -5.29 -0.53 -25.23
CA LEU A 291 -4.11 -0.36 -24.38
C LEU A 291 -3.52 1.03 -24.60
N GLU A 292 -3.47 1.85 -23.55
CA GLU A 292 -2.80 3.13 -23.55
C GLU A 292 -1.46 3.01 -22.80
N LEU A 293 -0.37 3.40 -23.44
CA LEU A 293 0.95 3.45 -22.85
C LEU A 293 1.61 4.82 -23.17
N GLY A 294 1.73 5.67 -22.17
CA GLY A 294 2.10 7.07 -22.36
C GLY A 294 1.07 7.81 -23.22
N ASP A 295 1.52 8.40 -24.32
CA ASP A 295 0.66 9.13 -25.26
C ASP A 295 0.19 8.25 -26.42
N THR A 296 0.52 6.95 -26.42
CA THR A 296 0.19 6.04 -27.51
C THR A 296 -0.97 5.12 -27.13
N ARG A 297 -1.94 5.01 -28.03
CA ARG A 297 -3.11 4.11 -27.93
C ARG A 297 -2.99 3.01 -28.96
N TYR A 298 -3.22 1.79 -28.50
CA TYR A 298 -3.22 0.57 -29.31
C TYR A 298 -4.59 -0.09 -29.21
N GLU A 299 -5.22 -0.34 -30.37
CA GLU A 299 -6.39 -1.22 -30.43
C GLU A 299 -5.89 -2.67 -30.36
N MET A 300 -6.44 -3.44 -29.44
CA MET A 300 -6.04 -4.82 -29.18
C MET A 300 -7.17 -5.78 -29.58
N ASN A 301 -6.80 -6.96 -30.07
CA ASN A 301 -7.81 -7.95 -30.45
C ASN A 301 -8.23 -8.85 -29.28
N SER A 302 -7.39 -8.95 -28.26
CA SER A 302 -7.66 -9.80 -27.09
C SER A 302 -6.89 -9.34 -25.84
N ILE A 303 -7.38 -9.71 -24.67
CA ILE A 303 -6.69 -9.48 -23.39
C ILE A 303 -5.29 -10.12 -23.39
N PRO A 304 -5.09 -11.39 -23.80
CA PRO A 304 -3.75 -11.97 -23.90
C PRO A 304 -2.78 -11.15 -24.75
N GLU A 305 -3.21 -10.66 -25.92
CA GLU A 305 -2.37 -9.81 -26.78
C GLU A 305 -1.94 -8.52 -26.10
N ALA A 306 -2.84 -7.88 -25.35
CA ALA A 306 -2.52 -6.68 -24.59
C ALA A 306 -1.44 -6.96 -23.51
N PHE A 307 -1.55 -8.09 -22.83
CA PHE A 307 -0.57 -8.50 -21.83
C PHE A 307 0.77 -8.96 -22.44
N GLU A 308 0.76 -9.63 -23.59
CA GLU A 308 1.98 -9.94 -24.36
C GLU A 308 2.69 -8.65 -24.80
N THR A 309 1.94 -7.64 -25.25
CA THR A 309 2.50 -6.34 -25.65
C THR A 309 3.18 -5.63 -24.46
N LEU A 310 2.66 -5.81 -23.24
CA LEU A 310 3.22 -5.18 -22.04
C LEU A 310 4.43 -5.92 -21.44
N PHE A 311 4.48 -7.25 -21.58
CA PHE A 311 5.39 -8.11 -20.83
C PHE A 311 6.21 -9.09 -21.66
N GLY A 312 5.88 -9.25 -22.94
CA GLY A 312 6.63 -10.07 -23.94
C GLY A 312 7.82 -9.33 -24.43
#